data_d34dc5fb6935240888eb632feda25473
#
_entry.id   d34dc5fb6935240888eb632feda25473
#
_cell.length_a   1.000
_cell.length_b   1.000
_cell.length_c   1.000
_cell.angle_alpha   90.00
_cell.angle_beta   90.00
_cell.angle_gamma   90.00
#
_symmetry.space_group_name_H-M   'P 1'
#
loop_
_entity.id
_entity.type
_entity.pdbx_description
1 polymer ?
#
loop_
_entity_poly.entity_id
_entity_poly.type
_entity_poly.pdbx_seq_one_letter_code
_entity_poly.pdbx_strand_id
1 'polypeptide(L)'
;LWDVGAGTGSVSVELALAAPRGRVYAVECDPEGCALIRANRQRFLARNLTLVEGLAPAALADLPAPDAVFIGGSKGSLAAIVDAALEKNPAARICASAIALETLSAAVAALTARGRTVQVSQIAVSRARAVGGLHLMMAQNPIYLITGE
;
A
#
# COMPACT_ATOMS: atom_id res chain seq x y z
N LEU A 1 5.41 -7.75 -7.12
CA LEU A 1 5.06 -6.65 -6.22
C LEU A 1 3.87 -7.05 -5.36
N TRP A 2 3.84 -6.64 -4.10
CA TRP A 2 2.65 -6.79 -3.24
C TRP A 2 2.07 -5.42 -2.90
N ASP A 3 0.74 -5.32 -2.90
CA ASP A 3 -0.04 -4.20 -2.35
C ASP A 3 -0.91 -4.76 -1.23
N VAL A 4 -0.55 -4.48 0.02
CA VAL A 4 -1.16 -5.06 1.21
C VAL A 4 -2.11 -4.05 1.86
N GLY A 5 -3.36 -4.48 2.08
CA GLY A 5 -4.45 -3.60 2.47
C GLY A 5 -4.83 -2.69 1.30
N ALA A 6 -5.07 -3.30 0.14
CA ALA A 6 -5.20 -2.61 -1.13
C ALA A 6 -6.46 -1.75 -1.25
N GLY A 7 -7.47 -1.95 -0.38
CA GLY A 7 -8.70 -1.18 -0.36
C GLY A 7 -9.42 -1.22 -1.70
N THR A 8 -9.53 -0.08 -2.37
CA THR A 8 -10.14 0.02 -3.71
C THR A 8 -9.26 -0.50 -4.84
N GLY A 9 -7.99 -0.83 -4.56
CA GLY A 9 -7.01 -1.27 -5.55
C GLY A 9 -6.46 -0.15 -6.43
N SER A 10 -6.61 1.11 -6.05
CA SER A 10 -6.09 2.24 -6.84
C SER A 10 -4.57 2.18 -6.96
N VAL A 11 -3.85 1.93 -5.86
CA VAL A 11 -2.39 1.76 -5.88
C VAL A 11 -2.01 0.49 -6.65
N SER A 12 -2.73 -0.62 -6.45
CA SER A 12 -2.50 -1.87 -7.19
C SER A 12 -2.57 -1.68 -8.70
N VAL A 13 -3.55 -0.91 -9.19
CA VAL A 13 -3.71 -0.60 -10.62
C VAL A 13 -2.54 0.22 -11.13
N GLU A 14 -2.15 1.29 -10.42
CA GLU A 14 -1.01 2.12 -10.79
C GLU A 14 0.30 1.31 -10.81
N LEU A 15 0.52 0.45 -9.82
CA LEU A 15 1.68 -0.46 -9.79
C LEU A 15 1.66 -1.42 -10.99
N ALA A 16 0.50 -1.95 -11.36
CA ALA A 16 0.36 -2.86 -12.49
C ALA A 16 0.65 -2.17 -13.83
N LEU A 17 0.18 -0.95 -14.00
CA LEU A 17 0.42 -0.15 -15.20
C LEU A 17 1.88 0.32 -15.28
N ALA A 18 2.50 0.69 -14.15
CA ALA A 18 3.89 1.11 -14.09
C ALA A 18 4.88 -0.06 -14.30
N ALA A 19 4.47 -1.29 -14.00
CA ALA A 19 5.29 -2.49 -14.13
C ALA A 19 4.67 -3.53 -15.10
N PRO A 20 4.54 -3.25 -16.40
CA PRO A 20 3.77 -4.08 -17.34
C PRO A 20 4.35 -5.50 -17.53
N ARG A 21 5.63 -5.70 -17.23
CA ARG A 21 6.29 -7.02 -17.25
C ARG A 21 6.31 -7.71 -15.89
N GLY A 22 5.93 -6.98 -14.83
CA GLY A 22 5.83 -7.50 -13.47
C GLY A 22 4.47 -8.10 -13.16
N ARG A 23 4.34 -8.66 -11.96
CA ARG A 23 3.06 -9.10 -11.39
C ARG A 23 2.78 -8.35 -10.11
N VAL A 24 1.53 -7.95 -9.92
CA VAL A 24 1.06 -7.27 -8.72
C VAL A 24 0.02 -8.15 -8.03
N TYR A 25 0.19 -8.35 -6.73
CA TYR A 25 -0.74 -9.07 -5.87
C TYR A 25 -1.39 -8.04 -4.93
N ALA A 26 -2.68 -7.77 -5.14
CA ALA A 26 -3.48 -6.92 -4.27
C ALA A 26 -4.09 -7.78 -3.17
N VAL A 27 -3.66 -7.60 -1.94
CA VAL A 27 -4.16 -8.35 -0.78
C VAL A 27 -5.17 -7.49 -0.04
N GLU A 28 -6.41 -7.97 0.04
CA GLU A 28 -7.51 -7.26 0.69
C GLU A 28 -8.46 -8.26 1.37
N CYS A 29 -8.93 -7.93 2.57
CA CYS A 29 -9.81 -8.79 3.33
C CYS A 29 -11.26 -8.29 3.38
N ASP A 30 -11.50 -7.03 3.01
CA ASP A 30 -12.85 -6.48 2.95
C ASP A 30 -13.53 -6.86 1.63
N PRO A 31 -14.73 -7.50 1.69
CA PRO A 31 -15.44 -7.91 0.47
C PRO A 31 -15.77 -6.77 -0.48
N GLU A 32 -16.10 -5.58 0.06
CA GLU A 32 -16.38 -4.40 -0.76
C GLU A 32 -15.12 -3.91 -1.47
N GLY A 33 -13.98 -3.84 -0.75
CA GLY A 33 -12.68 -3.57 -1.33
C GLY A 33 -12.31 -4.56 -2.43
N CYS A 34 -12.51 -5.86 -2.19
CA CYS A 34 -12.27 -6.90 -3.19
C CYS A 34 -13.11 -6.71 -4.45
N ALA A 35 -14.39 -6.35 -4.31
CA ALA A 35 -15.28 -6.06 -5.44
C ALA A 35 -14.77 -4.85 -6.26
N LEU A 36 -14.33 -3.79 -5.58
CA LEU A 36 -13.77 -2.60 -6.22
C LEU A 36 -12.45 -2.90 -6.96
N ILE A 37 -11.56 -3.73 -6.37
CA ILE A 37 -10.33 -4.17 -7.04
C ILE A 37 -10.65 -4.91 -8.34
N ARG A 38 -11.64 -5.82 -8.34
CA ARG A 38 -12.04 -6.54 -9.57
C ARG A 38 -12.57 -5.58 -10.64
N ALA A 39 -13.43 -4.63 -10.25
CA ALA A 39 -13.97 -3.62 -11.15
C ALA A 39 -12.88 -2.72 -11.74
N ASN A 40 -11.97 -2.22 -10.90
CA ASN A 40 -10.87 -1.36 -11.33
C ASN A 40 -9.85 -2.11 -12.20
N ARG A 41 -9.51 -3.35 -11.85
CA ARG A 41 -8.67 -4.22 -12.70
C ARG A 41 -9.22 -4.34 -14.11
N GLN A 42 -10.53 -4.57 -14.25
CA GLN A 42 -11.20 -4.67 -15.55
C GLN A 42 -11.23 -3.32 -16.27
N ARG A 43 -11.63 -2.26 -15.57
CA ARG A 43 -11.77 -0.90 -16.12
C ARG A 43 -10.46 -0.38 -16.70
N PHE A 44 -9.35 -0.60 -16.00
CA PHE A 44 -8.02 -0.10 -16.37
C PHE A 44 -7.17 -1.13 -17.12
N LEU A 45 -7.74 -2.28 -17.47
CA LEU A 45 -7.05 -3.36 -18.18
C LEU A 45 -5.73 -3.81 -17.50
N ALA A 46 -5.68 -3.77 -16.17
CA ALA A 46 -4.52 -4.18 -15.37
C ALA A 46 -4.40 -5.73 -15.33
N ARG A 47 -4.01 -6.33 -16.47
CA ARG A 47 -4.04 -7.80 -16.68
C ARG A 47 -3.05 -8.55 -15.78
N ASN A 48 -1.98 -7.89 -15.36
CA ASN A 48 -0.94 -8.40 -14.48
C ASN A 48 -1.22 -8.18 -12.98
N LEU A 49 -2.43 -7.70 -12.64
CA LEU A 49 -2.92 -7.57 -11.27
C LEU A 49 -3.70 -8.83 -10.87
N THR A 50 -3.36 -9.42 -9.73
CA THR A 50 -4.07 -10.55 -9.12
C THR A 50 -4.62 -10.12 -7.76
N LEU A 51 -5.92 -10.32 -7.53
CA LEU A 51 -6.53 -10.14 -6.22
C LEU A 51 -6.29 -11.38 -5.36
N VAL A 52 -5.89 -11.17 -4.13
CA VAL A 52 -5.74 -12.17 -3.07
C VAL A 52 -6.66 -11.76 -1.93
N GLU A 53 -7.73 -12.52 -1.75
CA GLU A 53 -8.72 -12.25 -0.71
C GLU A 53 -8.25 -12.86 0.60
N GLY A 54 -8.01 -12.03 1.59
CA GLY A 54 -7.59 -12.48 2.91
C GLY A 54 -6.86 -11.43 3.71
N LEU A 55 -6.64 -11.75 4.97
CA LEU A 55 -5.96 -10.89 5.92
C LEU A 55 -4.46 -11.19 5.94
N ALA A 56 -3.64 -10.15 5.76
CA ALA A 56 -2.19 -10.25 5.94
C ALA A 56 -1.83 -10.30 7.45
N PRO A 57 -0.77 -11.05 7.85
CA PRO A 57 0.22 -11.69 6.98
C PRO A 57 -0.19 -13.07 6.43
N ALA A 58 -1.25 -13.73 6.95
CA ALA A 58 -1.61 -15.09 6.56
C ALA A 58 -1.81 -15.24 5.04
N ALA A 59 -2.47 -14.27 4.40
CA ALA A 59 -2.69 -14.26 2.94
C ALA A 59 -1.43 -14.09 2.10
N LEU A 60 -0.28 -13.79 2.73
CA LEU A 60 1.01 -13.65 2.04
C LEU A 60 1.79 -14.97 1.92
N ALA A 61 1.37 -16.01 2.66
CA ALA A 61 2.14 -17.25 2.81
C ALA A 61 2.48 -17.92 1.47
N ASP A 62 1.50 -18.01 0.58
CA ASP A 62 1.66 -18.71 -0.71
C ASP A 62 2.05 -17.77 -1.87
N LEU A 63 2.27 -16.47 -1.60
CA LEU A 63 2.66 -15.54 -2.64
C LEU A 63 4.13 -15.69 -2.99
N PRO A 64 4.50 -15.48 -4.27
CA PRO A 64 5.90 -15.41 -4.68
C PRO A 64 6.66 -14.30 -3.94
N ALA A 65 7.97 -14.46 -3.78
CA ALA A 65 8.83 -13.44 -3.18
C ALA A 65 8.66 -12.08 -3.87
N PRO A 66 8.44 -11.00 -3.12
CA PRO A 66 8.23 -9.68 -3.70
C PRO A 66 9.56 -8.96 -3.94
N ASP A 67 9.68 -8.18 -5.03
CA ASP A 67 10.77 -7.21 -5.21
C ASP A 67 10.47 -5.91 -4.45
N ALA A 68 9.19 -5.58 -4.32
CA ALA A 68 8.73 -4.45 -3.53
C ALA A 68 7.35 -4.70 -2.93
N VAL A 69 7.08 -4.06 -1.79
CA VAL A 69 5.82 -4.15 -1.06
C VAL A 69 5.32 -2.74 -0.74
N PHE A 70 4.07 -2.47 -1.09
CA PHE A 70 3.33 -1.33 -0.58
C PHE A 70 2.37 -1.79 0.51
N ILE A 71 2.34 -1.08 1.65
CA ILE A 71 1.45 -1.37 2.77
C ILE A 71 0.52 -0.17 2.95
N GLY A 72 -0.70 -0.27 2.41
CA GLY A 72 -1.74 0.73 2.52
C GLY A 72 -2.58 0.60 3.78
N GLY A 73 -2.70 -0.63 4.32
CA GLY A 73 -3.40 -0.93 5.56
C GLY A 73 -2.90 -2.24 6.16
N SER A 74 -2.58 -2.23 7.46
CA SER A 74 -2.00 -3.38 8.14
C SER A 74 -2.89 -3.98 9.24
N LYS A 75 -3.95 -3.29 9.63
CA LYS A 75 -4.80 -3.67 10.79
C LYS A 75 -3.98 -4.07 12.03
N GLY A 76 -2.87 -3.33 12.29
CA GLY A 76 -1.99 -3.58 13.42
C GLY A 76 -0.88 -4.61 13.18
N SER A 77 -0.86 -5.29 12.03
CA SER A 77 0.11 -6.37 11.74
C SER A 77 1.31 -5.91 10.89
N LEU A 78 1.63 -4.60 10.88
CA LEU A 78 2.65 -4.03 10.00
C LEU A 78 4.00 -4.74 10.15
N ALA A 79 4.48 -4.96 11.37
CA ALA A 79 5.75 -5.64 11.62
C ALA A 79 5.78 -7.05 11.03
N ALA A 80 4.72 -7.83 11.24
CA ALA A 80 4.60 -9.20 10.72
C ALA A 80 4.51 -9.25 9.18
N ILE A 81 3.89 -8.22 8.54
CA ILE A 81 3.85 -8.09 7.09
C ILE A 81 5.26 -7.81 6.55
N VAL A 82 6.02 -6.93 7.20
CA VAL A 82 7.41 -6.63 6.85
C VAL A 82 8.27 -7.89 6.99
N ASP A 83 8.11 -8.65 8.09
CA ASP A 83 8.83 -9.91 8.31
C ASP A 83 8.55 -10.91 7.18
N ALA A 84 7.26 -11.15 6.88
CA ALA A 84 6.86 -12.08 5.83
C ALA A 84 7.43 -11.71 4.45
N ALA A 85 7.56 -10.42 4.15
CA ALA A 85 8.16 -9.95 2.91
C ALA A 85 9.68 -10.18 2.87
N LEU A 86 10.37 -9.81 3.95
CA LEU A 86 11.83 -9.89 4.05
C LEU A 86 12.35 -11.31 4.23
N GLU A 87 11.57 -12.22 4.83
CA GLU A 87 11.86 -13.65 4.86
C GLU A 87 11.89 -14.26 3.46
N LYS A 88 10.96 -13.83 2.58
CA LYS A 88 10.90 -14.30 1.19
C LYS A 88 11.93 -13.63 0.29
N ASN A 89 12.19 -12.35 0.49
CA ASN A 89 13.20 -11.59 -0.23
C ASN A 89 13.84 -10.54 0.68
N PRO A 90 15.03 -10.82 1.25
CA PRO A 90 15.75 -9.86 2.08
C PRO A 90 16.08 -8.52 1.37
N ALA A 91 16.08 -8.49 0.03
CA ALA A 91 16.32 -7.28 -0.75
C ALA A 91 15.04 -6.52 -1.14
N ALA A 92 13.86 -6.98 -0.69
CA ALA A 92 12.60 -6.31 -1.00
C ALA A 92 12.57 -4.87 -0.50
N ARG A 93 12.12 -3.95 -1.35
CA ARG A 93 11.87 -2.57 -0.96
C ARG A 93 10.49 -2.46 -0.31
N ILE A 94 10.41 -1.79 0.81
CA ILE A 94 9.17 -1.63 1.56
C ILE A 94 8.74 -0.16 1.51
N CYS A 95 7.47 0.08 1.23
CA CYS A 95 6.84 1.39 1.37
C CYS A 95 5.55 1.23 2.15
N ALA A 96 5.40 1.93 3.27
CA ALA A 96 4.16 1.98 4.02
C ALA A 96 3.54 3.37 3.93
N SER A 97 2.21 3.45 3.87
CA SER A 97 1.48 4.70 4.00
C SER A 97 0.85 4.81 5.38
N ALA A 98 0.89 6.00 5.96
CA ALA A 98 0.31 6.28 7.27
C ALA A 98 -0.38 7.64 7.28
N ILE A 99 -1.54 7.70 7.94
CA ILE A 99 -2.24 8.94 8.29
C ILE A 99 -2.12 9.17 9.80
N ALA A 100 -2.19 8.09 10.60
CA ALA A 100 -2.04 8.15 12.05
C ALA A 100 -0.56 8.14 12.47
N LEU A 101 -0.24 8.89 13.53
CA LEU A 101 1.11 8.96 14.09
C LEU A 101 1.58 7.60 14.64
N GLU A 102 0.66 6.81 15.18
CA GLU A 102 0.94 5.47 15.69
C GLU A 102 1.39 4.53 14.55
N THR A 103 0.73 4.62 13.39
CA THR A 103 1.12 3.84 12.21
C THR A 103 2.46 4.29 11.67
N LEU A 104 2.72 5.61 11.61
CA LEU A 104 4.01 6.18 11.23
C LEU A 104 5.12 5.65 12.15
N SER A 105 4.93 5.76 13.48
CA SER A 105 5.91 5.30 14.47
C SER A 105 6.16 3.80 14.37
N ALA A 106 5.11 3.00 14.20
CA ALA A 106 5.21 1.55 14.04
C ALA A 106 5.97 1.17 12.75
N ALA A 107 5.74 1.88 11.64
CA ALA A 107 6.44 1.62 10.38
C ALA A 107 7.94 1.95 10.49
N VAL A 108 8.28 3.11 11.05
CA VAL A 108 9.69 3.49 11.28
C VAL A 108 10.37 2.47 12.18
N ALA A 109 9.76 2.11 13.32
CA ALA A 109 10.33 1.14 14.25
C ALA A 109 10.51 -0.24 13.61
N ALA A 110 9.51 -0.72 12.86
CA ALA A 110 9.56 -2.03 12.22
C ALA A 110 10.69 -2.12 11.18
N LEU A 111 10.88 -1.10 10.37
CA LEU A 111 11.94 -1.05 9.34
C LEU A 111 13.33 -0.88 9.97
N THR A 112 13.46 0.03 10.95
CA THR A 112 14.74 0.27 11.66
C THR A 112 15.21 -0.98 12.39
N ALA A 113 14.31 -1.70 13.07
CA ALA A 113 14.65 -2.93 13.77
C ALA A 113 15.19 -4.04 12.84
N ARG A 114 14.95 -3.92 11.54
CA ARG A 114 15.42 -4.85 10.49
C ARG A 114 16.60 -4.30 9.69
N GLY A 115 17.26 -3.27 10.23
CA GLY A 115 18.48 -2.67 9.65
C GLY A 115 18.24 -1.91 8.36
N ARG A 116 16.98 -1.49 8.09
CA ARG A 116 16.67 -0.73 6.88
C ARG A 116 16.98 0.75 7.04
N THR A 117 17.51 1.35 5.98
CA THR A 117 17.61 2.82 5.87
C THR A 117 16.22 3.37 5.66
N VAL A 118 15.71 4.13 6.63
CA VAL A 118 14.33 4.64 6.61
C VAL A 118 14.30 6.08 6.12
N GLN A 119 13.42 6.36 5.16
CA GLN A 119 13.07 7.71 4.74
C GLN A 119 11.59 7.95 4.97
N VAL A 120 11.23 9.16 5.37
CA VAL A 120 9.84 9.57 5.59
C VAL A 120 9.56 10.82 4.75
N SER A 121 8.52 10.76 3.93
CA SER A 121 8.01 11.88 3.14
C SER A 121 6.58 12.18 3.55
N GLN A 122 6.22 13.46 3.66
CA GLN A 122 4.86 13.89 3.88
C GLN A 122 4.26 14.45 2.58
N ILE A 123 3.04 14.03 2.26
CA ILE A 123 2.26 14.55 1.14
C ILE A 123 1.04 15.26 1.72
N ALA A 124 0.92 16.57 1.50
CA ALA A 124 -0.23 17.37 1.86
C ALA A 124 -0.92 17.88 0.59
N VAL A 125 -2.22 17.67 0.49
CA VAL A 125 -3.03 18.08 -0.67
C VAL A 125 -4.17 18.96 -0.23
N SER A 126 -4.35 20.10 -0.91
CA SER A 126 -5.55 20.91 -0.79
C SER A 126 -6.19 21.06 -2.16
N ARG A 127 -7.53 21.04 -2.20
CA ARG A 127 -8.29 21.20 -3.44
C ARG A 127 -9.28 22.34 -3.33
N ALA A 128 -9.39 23.15 -4.37
CA ALA A 128 -10.39 24.21 -4.42
C ALA A 128 -11.81 23.61 -4.49
N ARG A 129 -12.71 24.12 -3.69
CA ARG A 129 -14.14 23.81 -3.70
C ARG A 129 -14.95 25.10 -3.81
N ALA A 130 -15.89 25.17 -4.73
CA ALA A 130 -16.79 26.30 -4.85
C ALA A 130 -17.80 26.31 -3.68
N VAL A 131 -17.88 27.44 -2.98
CA VAL A 131 -18.81 27.66 -1.88
C VAL A 131 -19.28 29.12 -1.94
N GLY A 132 -20.58 29.35 -2.20
CA GLY A 132 -21.17 30.70 -2.17
C GLY A 132 -20.51 31.73 -3.10
N GLY A 133 -20.08 31.33 -4.29
CA GLY A 133 -19.40 32.21 -5.26
C GLY A 133 -17.91 32.42 -5.03
N LEU A 134 -17.33 31.78 -3.99
CA LEU A 134 -15.89 31.77 -3.69
C LEU A 134 -15.31 30.37 -3.92
N HIS A 135 -13.99 30.27 -4.06
CA HIS A 135 -13.26 29.03 -4.11
C HIS A 135 -12.41 28.88 -2.84
N LEU A 136 -12.86 27.98 -1.95
CA LEU A 136 -12.14 27.69 -0.71
C LEU A 136 -11.17 26.54 -0.92
N MET A 137 -9.94 26.67 -0.39
CA MET A 137 -8.95 25.57 -0.38
C MET A 137 -9.27 24.64 0.79
N MET A 138 -9.73 23.43 0.46
CA MET A 138 -10.05 22.38 1.42
C MET A 138 -8.85 21.45 1.55
N ALA A 139 -8.23 21.43 2.73
CA ALA A 139 -7.13 20.53 3.03
C ALA A 139 -7.65 19.09 3.21
N GLN A 140 -6.90 18.14 2.71
CA GLN A 140 -7.05 16.72 3.01
C GLN A 140 -6.08 16.33 4.13
N ASN A 141 -6.33 15.23 4.82
CA ASN A 141 -5.37 14.69 5.77
C ASN A 141 -4.03 14.45 5.08
N PRO A 142 -2.92 14.93 5.65
CA PRO A 142 -1.60 14.60 5.12
C PRO A 142 -1.35 13.09 5.22
N ILE A 143 -0.65 12.55 4.24
CA ILE A 143 -0.23 11.15 4.20
C ILE A 143 1.28 11.13 4.37
N TYR A 144 1.78 10.24 5.21
CA TYR A 144 3.20 9.93 5.32
C TYR A 144 3.51 8.68 4.50
N LEU A 145 4.55 8.74 3.68
CA LEU A 145 5.16 7.58 3.01
C LEU A 145 6.46 7.25 3.72
N ILE A 146 6.55 6.04 4.23
CA ILE A 146 7.71 5.52 4.95
C ILE A 146 8.35 4.45 4.08
N THR A 147 9.56 4.69 3.60
CA THR A 147 10.29 3.73 2.77
C THR A 147 11.45 3.14 3.54
N GLY A 148 11.72 1.84 3.31
CA GLY A 148 12.87 1.11 3.86
C GLY A 148 13.61 0.36 2.74
N GLU A 149 14.90 0.64 2.63
CA GLU A 149 15.82 0.01 1.68
C GLU A 149 16.96 -0.67 2.40
#